data_f6a7d80b5c26b376f7cfe5b72865a46d
#
_entry.id   f6a7d80b5c26b376f7cfe5b72865a46d
#
_cell.length_a   1.000
_cell.length_b   1.000
_cell.length_c   1.000
_cell.angle_alpha   90.00
_cell.angle_beta   90.00
_cell.angle_gamma   90.00
#
_symmetry.space_group_name_H-M   'P 1'
#
loop_
_entity.id
_entity.type
_entity.pdbx_description
1 polymer ?
#
loop_
_entity_poly.entity_id
_entity_poly.type
_entity_poly.pdbx_seq_one_letter_code
_entity_poly.pdbx_strand_id
1 'polypeptide(L)' 'MGLEYISGNPNLTMEIIDKYPDKPWIWYYISMNPNITMEMIDKYPNKPWDWCWISKNPNITMEMIDKYPNKPWN' A
#
# COMPACT_ATOMS: atom_id res chain seq x y z
N MET A 1 12.02 -7.74 16.54
CA MET A 1 11.90 -6.61 15.61
C MET A 1 10.46 -6.46 15.16
N GLY A 2 9.89 -5.30 15.35
CA GLY A 2 8.50 -5.06 15.01
C GLY A 2 8.28 -4.86 13.53
N LEU A 3 7.16 -5.38 13.02
CA LEU A 3 6.79 -5.21 11.62
C LEU A 3 6.49 -3.75 11.26
N GLU A 4 6.21 -2.91 12.24
CA GLU A 4 5.98 -1.49 12.00
C GLU A 4 7.21 -0.81 11.39
N TYR A 5 8.42 -1.20 11.85
CA TYR A 5 9.65 -0.67 11.25
C TYR A 5 9.83 -1.17 9.84
N ILE A 6 9.53 -2.46 9.62
CA ILE A 6 9.66 -3.06 8.31
C ILE A 6 8.61 -2.48 7.37
N SER A 7 7.38 -2.30 7.85
CA SER A 7 6.29 -1.75 7.04
C SER A 7 6.59 -0.32 6.57
N GLY A 8 7.26 0.47 7.41
CA GLY A 8 7.60 1.86 7.08
C GLY A 8 8.93 2.02 6.35
N ASN A 9 9.66 0.93 6.16
CA ASN A 9 10.98 0.99 5.54
C ASN A 9 10.85 1.23 4.04
N PRO A 10 11.49 2.28 3.47
CA PRO A 10 11.42 2.54 2.04
C PRO A 10 12.04 1.44 1.18
N ASN A 11 12.84 0.56 1.78
CA ASN A 11 13.40 -0.59 1.09
C ASN A 11 12.45 -1.79 1.05
N LEU A 12 11.31 -1.70 1.71
CA LEU A 12 10.30 -2.74 1.64
C LEU A 12 9.73 -2.79 0.22
N THR A 13 9.70 -3.99 -0.35
CA THR A 13 9.20 -4.18 -1.71
C THR A 13 7.99 -5.09 -1.71
N MET A 14 7.28 -5.08 -2.82
CA MET A 14 6.16 -5.97 -3.07
C MET A 14 6.56 -7.43 -2.93
N GLU A 15 7.78 -7.77 -3.36
CA GLU A 15 8.30 -9.14 -3.27
C GLU A 15 8.34 -9.65 -1.83
N ILE A 16 8.73 -8.81 -0.90
CA ILE A 16 8.80 -9.19 0.50
C ILE A 16 7.40 -9.43 1.06
N ILE A 17 6.46 -8.57 0.73
CA ILE A 17 5.08 -8.72 1.18
C ILE A 17 4.45 -9.96 0.59
N ASP A 18 4.72 -10.24 -0.69
CA ASP A 18 4.23 -11.44 -1.37
C ASP A 18 4.79 -12.71 -0.75
N LYS A 19 6.04 -12.67 -0.31
CA LYS A 19 6.68 -13.82 0.31
C LYS A 19 6.11 -14.12 1.69
N TYR A 20 5.66 -13.09 2.40
CA TYR A 20 5.12 -13.24 3.75
C TYR A 20 3.76 -12.54 3.88
N PRO A 21 2.75 -12.96 3.09
CA PRO A 21 1.48 -12.23 3.04
C PRO A 21 0.67 -12.32 4.33
N ASP A 22 0.91 -13.34 5.16
CA ASP A 22 0.16 -13.56 6.39
C ASP A 22 0.77 -12.91 7.62
N LYS A 23 1.86 -12.17 7.45
CA LYS A 23 2.45 -11.43 8.56
C LYS A 23 1.56 -10.24 8.92
N PRO A 24 1.56 -9.81 10.19
CA PRO A 24 0.74 -8.67 10.62
C PRO A 24 1.35 -7.33 10.19
N TRP A 25 1.40 -7.10 8.89
CA TRP A 25 1.91 -5.85 8.32
C TRP A 25 1.08 -4.68 8.80
N ILE A 26 1.74 -3.54 9.01
CA ILE A 26 1.05 -2.29 9.35
C ILE A 26 0.73 -1.58 8.04
N TRP A 27 -0.46 -1.82 7.52
CA TRP A 27 -0.88 -1.33 6.20
C TRP A 27 -0.90 0.19 6.10
N TYR A 28 -1.12 0.88 7.21
CA TYR A 28 -1.00 2.33 7.27
C TYR A 28 0.41 2.78 6.84
N TYR A 29 1.44 2.15 7.40
CA TYR A 29 2.82 2.47 7.05
C TYR A 29 3.16 2.01 5.64
N ILE A 30 2.63 0.87 5.24
CA ILE A 30 2.83 0.38 3.87
C ILE A 30 2.23 1.37 2.87
N SER A 31 1.09 1.94 3.19
CA SER A 31 0.44 2.94 2.33
C SER A 31 1.30 4.18 2.11
N MET A 32 2.16 4.52 3.07
CA MET A 32 3.08 5.66 2.96
C MET A 32 4.33 5.34 2.15
N ASN A 33 4.59 4.07 1.89
CA ASN A 33 5.81 3.65 1.21
C ASN A 33 5.77 4.06 -0.27
N PRO A 34 6.76 4.82 -0.75
CA PRO A 34 6.77 5.28 -2.14
C PRO A 34 6.91 4.16 -3.17
N ASN A 35 7.29 2.95 -2.72
CA ASN A 35 7.42 1.80 -3.62
C ASN A 35 6.09 1.08 -3.88
N ILE A 36 5.00 1.50 -3.24
CA ILE A 36 3.69 0.90 -3.45
C ILE A 36 3.17 1.32 -4.82
N THR A 37 2.65 0.34 -5.56
CA THR A 37 2.13 0.55 -6.91
C THR A 37 0.66 0.17 -6.99
N MET A 38 0.02 0.56 -8.08
CA MET A 38 -1.37 0.17 -8.36
C MET A 38 -1.52 -1.33 -8.44
N GLU A 39 -0.53 -2.00 -9.01
CA GLU A 39 -0.53 -3.46 -9.14
C GLU A 39 -0.64 -4.14 -7.79
N MET A 40 0.08 -3.63 -6.81
CA MET A 40 0.07 -4.18 -5.47
C MET A 40 -1.29 -3.98 -4.79
N ILE A 41 -1.88 -2.82 -4.95
CA ILE A 41 -3.20 -2.53 -4.40
C ILE A 41 -4.25 -3.43 -5.05
N ASP A 42 -4.15 -3.65 -6.36
CA ASP A 42 -5.04 -4.55 -7.08
C ASP A 42 -4.91 -5.99 -6.60
N LYS A 43 -3.71 -6.39 -6.22
CA LYS A 43 -3.45 -7.74 -5.73
C LYS A 43 -4.04 -7.97 -4.34
N TYR A 44 -4.06 -6.94 -3.52
CA TYR A 44 -4.57 -7.02 -2.14
C TYR A 44 -5.62 -5.94 -1.87
N PRO A 45 -6.74 -5.94 -2.61
CA PRO A 45 -7.71 -4.85 -2.54
C PRO A 45 -8.46 -4.77 -1.21
N ASN A 46 -8.48 -5.87 -0.43
CA ASN A 46 -9.23 -5.94 0.82
C ASN A 46 -8.40 -5.62 2.06
N LYS A 47 -7.14 -5.23 1.87
CA LYS A 47 -6.30 -4.84 3.01
C LYS A 47 -6.69 -3.44 3.47
N PRO A 48 -6.42 -3.12 4.76
CA PRO A 48 -6.78 -1.80 5.31
C PRO A 48 -5.80 -0.71 4.87
N TRP A 49 -5.75 -0.43 3.58
CA TRP A 49 -4.95 0.65 3.01
C TRP A 49 -5.40 1.99 3.54
N ASP A 50 -4.46 2.90 3.77
CA ASP A 50 -4.79 4.29 4.05
C ASP A 50 -4.86 5.04 2.72
N TRP A 51 -6.08 5.26 2.23
CA TRP A 51 -6.30 5.82 0.90
C TRP A 51 -5.85 7.28 0.79
N CYS A 52 -5.82 7.99 1.91
CA CYS A 52 -5.27 9.33 1.94
C CYS A 52 -3.79 9.34 1.57
N TRP A 53 -3.03 8.42 2.15
CA TRP A 53 -1.61 8.27 1.81
C TRP A 53 -1.42 7.70 0.42
N ILE A 54 -2.27 6.76 0.03
CA ILE A 54 -2.24 6.19 -1.32
C ILE A 54 -2.39 7.29 -2.36
N SER A 55 -3.29 8.24 -2.14
CA SER A 55 -3.52 9.33 -3.10
C SER A 55 -2.33 10.27 -3.24
N LYS A 56 -1.43 10.27 -2.27
CA LYS A 56 -0.20 11.08 -2.31
C LYS A 56 0.97 10.36 -2.95
N ASN A 57 0.82 9.07 -3.24
CA ASN A 57 1.89 8.27 -3.80
C ASN A 57 2.06 8.60 -5.28
N PRO A 58 3.30 8.93 -5.73
CA PRO A 58 3.54 9.31 -7.11
C PRO A 58 3.27 8.20 -8.13
N ASN A 59 3.22 6.95 -7.69
CA ASN A 59 2.93 5.81 -8.56
C ASN A 59 1.42 5.60 -8.78
N ILE A 60 0.59 6.36 -8.08
CA ILE A 60 -0.87 6.24 -8.20
C ILE A 60 -1.37 7.31 -9.17
N THR A 61 -2.21 6.91 -10.11
CA THR A 61 -2.70 7.78 -11.16
C THR A 61 -4.22 7.94 -11.07
N MET A 62 -4.76 8.82 -11.88
CA MET A 62 -6.22 9.01 -11.98
C MET A 62 -6.92 7.72 -12.37
N GLU A 63 -6.25 6.85 -13.09
CA GLU A 63 -6.79 5.55 -13.47
C GLU A 63 -7.16 4.73 -12.23
N MET A 64 -6.31 4.75 -11.21
CA MET A 64 -6.58 4.04 -9.96
C MET A 64 -7.78 4.65 -9.22
N ILE A 65 -7.88 5.97 -9.22
CA ILE A 65 -9.01 6.66 -8.59
C ILE A 65 -10.32 6.30 -9.28
N ASP A 66 -10.29 6.24 -10.60
CA ASP A 66 -11.46 5.83 -11.40
C ASP A 66 -11.86 4.39 -11.13
N LYS A 67 -10.87 3.53 -10.89
CA LYS A 67 -11.11 2.12 -10.62
C LYS A 67 -11.75 1.89 -9.25
N TYR A 68 -11.40 2.71 -8.28
CA TYR A 68 -11.91 2.61 -6.91
C TYR A 68 -12.56 3.91 -6.45
N PRO A 69 -13.65 4.34 -7.11
CA PRO A 69 -14.24 5.66 -6.84
C PRO A 69 -14.87 5.79 -5.46
N ASN A 70 -15.15 4.66 -4.79
CA ASN A 70 -15.82 4.67 -3.50
C ASN A 70 -14.85 4.70 -2.31
N LYS A 71 -13.54 4.78 -2.57
CA LYS A 71 -12.55 4.86 -1.51
C LYS A 71 -12.39 6.30 -1.03
N PRO A 72 -11.98 6.48 0.24
CA PRO A 72 -11.83 7.84 0.80
C PRO A 72 -10.55 8.53 0.30
N TRP A 73 -10.50 8.84 -0.98
CA TRP A 73 -9.39 9.57 -1.58
C TRP A 73 -9.30 10.97 -0.99
N ASN A 74 -8.09 11.48 -0.91
CA ASN A 74 -7.85 12.84 -0.45
C ASN A 74 -7.66 13.79 -1.63
#